data_5da37e0673ae31efa48b7531af47b006
#
_entry.id   5da37e0673ae31efa48b7531af47b006
#
_cell.length_a   1.000
_cell.length_b   1.000
_cell.length_c   1.000
_cell.angle_alpha   90.00
_cell.angle_beta   90.00
_cell.angle_gamma   90.00
#
_symmetry.space_group_name_H-M   'P 1'
#
loop_
_entity.id
_entity.type
_entity.pdbx_description
1 polymer ?
#
loop_
_entity_poly.entity_id
_entity_poly.type
_entity_poly.pdbx_seq_one_letter_code
_entity_poly.pdbx_strand_id
1 'polypeptide(L)'
;MDSAEESGIWCEIRSGKLAPGHPALFLDRDGTIIDLIDYLSDPSQVVLIPNMVTLLRNARAAGRAIVMVTNQSGVGRGYYGWKEFEAVQNRIYELLAAENLSIDAIYACSHPPSSAGGPKRSAYRKPAPGMLLKASVDLGLDLSASVIVGDTADDLEAGKSAGLQLGALVTTGYGKNAIERQKALKLSDDKFRVTFEMQNLT
;
A
#
# COMPACT_ATOMS: atom_id res chain seq x y z
N MET A 1 2.02 -17.26 -14.92
CA MET A 1 2.38 -17.44 -13.51
C MET A 1 3.88 -17.24 -13.23
N ASP A 2 4.75 -17.17 -14.24
CA ASP A 2 6.21 -17.27 -14.03
C ASP A 2 6.99 -15.96 -13.87
N SER A 3 6.36 -14.77 -14.02
CA SER A 3 7.10 -13.50 -13.98
C SER A 3 7.20 -12.87 -12.57
N ALA A 4 6.34 -13.25 -11.64
CA ALA A 4 6.34 -12.70 -10.27
C ALA A 4 7.42 -13.34 -9.38
N GLU A 5 7.74 -14.60 -9.61
CA GLU A 5 8.76 -15.31 -8.82
C GLU A 5 10.18 -14.83 -9.10
N GLU A 6 10.51 -14.53 -10.35
CA GLU A 6 11.86 -14.05 -10.74
C GLU A 6 12.12 -12.59 -10.33
N SER A 7 11.09 -11.72 -10.34
CA SER A 7 11.25 -10.29 -10.01
C SER A 7 11.04 -9.97 -8.53
N GLY A 8 10.47 -10.89 -7.75
CA GLY A 8 10.10 -10.67 -6.35
C GLY A 8 8.95 -9.66 -6.17
N ILE A 9 8.17 -9.42 -7.25
CA ILE A 9 7.02 -8.51 -7.22
C ILE A 9 5.77 -9.20 -7.76
N TRP A 10 4.68 -9.12 -7.00
CA TRP A 10 3.33 -9.48 -7.44
C TRP A 10 2.61 -8.24 -7.95
N CYS A 11 1.96 -8.33 -9.09
CA CYS A 11 1.13 -7.26 -9.66
C CYS A 11 -0.20 -7.86 -10.13
N GLU A 12 -1.30 -7.28 -9.68
CA GLU A 12 -2.64 -7.62 -10.14
C GLU A 12 -3.42 -6.33 -10.43
N ILE A 13 -3.85 -6.13 -11.67
CA ILE A 13 -4.69 -5.01 -12.09
C ILE A 13 -6.11 -5.54 -12.26
N ARG A 14 -7.06 -4.94 -11.55
CA ARG A 14 -8.46 -5.36 -11.47
C ARG A 14 -9.42 -4.40 -12.16
N SER A 15 -9.05 -3.14 -12.28
CA SER A 15 -9.83 -2.16 -13.08
C SER A 15 -9.44 -2.22 -14.54
N GLY A 16 -10.34 -1.73 -15.40
CA GLY A 16 -9.98 -1.39 -16.77
C GLY A 16 -8.97 -0.24 -16.82
N LYS A 17 -8.51 0.10 -18.01
CA LYS A 17 -7.61 1.23 -18.23
C LYS A 17 -8.27 2.53 -17.77
N LEU A 18 -7.61 3.25 -16.88
CA LEU A 18 -8.07 4.55 -16.40
C LEU A 18 -7.74 5.67 -17.39
N ALA A 19 -8.42 6.81 -17.25
CA ALA A 19 -8.06 7.99 -18.02
C ALA A 19 -6.65 8.46 -17.64
N PRO A 20 -5.80 8.89 -18.60
CA PRO A 20 -4.47 9.41 -18.29
C PRO A 20 -4.54 10.59 -17.29
N GLY A 21 -3.61 10.62 -16.34
CA GLY A 21 -3.58 11.66 -15.30
C GLY A 21 -4.56 11.45 -14.16
N HIS A 22 -5.08 10.22 -13.99
CA HIS A 22 -6.04 9.90 -12.93
C HIS A 22 -5.37 9.96 -11.54
N PRO A 23 -5.94 10.66 -10.55
CA PRO A 23 -5.39 10.67 -9.20
C PRO A 23 -5.64 9.33 -8.49
N ALA A 24 -4.74 8.94 -7.59
CA ALA A 24 -4.86 7.72 -6.82
C ALA A 24 -4.79 7.95 -5.32
N LEU A 25 -5.42 7.05 -4.59
CA LEU A 25 -5.14 6.77 -3.19
C LEU A 25 -4.32 5.47 -3.13
N PHE A 26 -3.04 5.62 -2.80
CA PHE A 26 -2.17 4.49 -2.49
C PHE A 26 -2.32 4.09 -1.03
N LEU A 27 -2.36 2.80 -0.76
CA LEU A 27 -2.59 2.26 0.59
C LEU A 27 -1.62 1.11 0.88
N ASP A 28 -1.00 1.12 2.05
CA ASP A 28 -0.47 -0.12 2.59
C ASP A 28 -1.60 -1.08 2.97
N ARG A 29 -1.29 -2.36 3.18
CA ARG A 29 -2.25 -3.40 3.51
C ARG A 29 -2.34 -3.66 5.02
N ASP A 30 -1.27 -4.21 5.58
CA ASP A 30 -1.22 -4.73 6.95
C ASP A 30 -1.04 -3.59 7.95
N GLY A 31 -1.96 -3.45 8.91
CA GLY A 31 -1.99 -2.31 9.83
C GLY A 31 -2.67 -1.05 9.28
N THR A 32 -3.04 -1.05 7.99
CA THR A 32 -3.67 0.08 7.30
C THR A 32 -5.09 -0.27 6.85
N ILE A 33 -5.27 -1.17 5.88
CA ILE A 33 -6.61 -1.62 5.41
C ILE A 33 -7.14 -2.72 6.33
N ILE A 34 -6.28 -3.62 6.75
CA ILE A 34 -6.60 -4.73 7.66
C ILE A 34 -5.78 -4.64 8.94
N ASP A 35 -6.25 -5.29 9.99
CA ASP A 35 -5.51 -5.41 11.23
C ASP A 35 -4.12 -6.01 11.00
N LEU A 36 -3.14 -5.51 11.76
CA LEU A 36 -1.76 -5.97 11.67
C LEU A 36 -1.63 -7.35 12.34
N ILE A 37 -1.29 -8.34 11.53
CA ILE A 37 -0.89 -9.67 11.97
C ILE A 37 0.42 -10.01 11.27
N ASP A 38 1.44 -10.35 12.06
CA ASP A 38 2.75 -10.69 11.53
C ASP A 38 2.68 -11.91 10.61
N TYR A 39 3.15 -11.72 9.36
CA TYR A 39 3.18 -12.78 8.33
C TYR A 39 1.82 -13.43 8.08
N LEU A 40 0.75 -12.64 8.04
CA LEU A 40 -0.62 -13.11 7.79
C LEU A 40 -0.70 -13.97 6.51
N SER A 41 -1.10 -15.24 6.69
CA SER A 41 -1.24 -16.23 5.62
C SER A 41 -2.58 -17.01 5.69
N ASP A 42 -3.34 -16.83 6.78
CA ASP A 42 -4.67 -17.43 6.97
C ASP A 42 -5.76 -16.38 6.65
N PRO A 43 -6.56 -16.57 5.57
CA PRO A 43 -7.62 -15.65 5.20
C PRO A 43 -8.72 -15.51 6.27
N SER A 44 -8.89 -16.48 7.17
CA SER A 44 -9.89 -16.39 8.25
C SER A 44 -9.57 -15.31 9.29
N GLN A 45 -8.31 -14.89 9.37
CA GLN A 45 -7.84 -13.87 10.31
C GLN A 45 -7.95 -12.43 9.74
N VAL A 46 -8.42 -12.27 8.51
CA VAL A 46 -8.56 -10.94 7.89
C VAL A 46 -9.71 -10.17 8.53
N VAL A 47 -9.38 -9.01 9.11
CA VAL A 47 -10.33 -8.05 9.69
C VAL A 47 -10.09 -6.68 9.09
N LEU A 48 -11.10 -6.08 8.44
CA LEU A 48 -11.01 -4.72 7.92
C LEU A 48 -11.00 -3.69 9.05
N ILE A 49 -10.16 -2.67 8.91
CA ILE A 49 -10.15 -1.51 9.81
C ILE A 49 -11.31 -0.58 9.43
N PRO A 50 -12.31 -0.35 10.33
CA PRO A 50 -13.57 0.33 9.96
C PRO A 50 -13.38 1.73 9.37
N ASN A 51 -12.45 2.53 9.90
CA ASN A 51 -12.18 3.88 9.40
C ASN A 51 -11.63 3.89 7.97
N MET A 52 -10.98 2.79 7.54
CA MET A 52 -10.46 2.64 6.18
C MET A 52 -11.56 2.41 5.17
N VAL A 53 -12.62 1.69 5.52
CA VAL A 53 -13.82 1.53 4.67
C VAL A 53 -14.42 2.91 4.32
N THR A 54 -14.50 3.80 5.31
CA THR A 54 -14.98 5.19 5.10
C THR A 54 -14.03 5.97 4.19
N LEU A 55 -12.72 5.87 4.40
CA LEU A 55 -11.73 6.54 3.56
C LEU A 55 -11.80 6.06 2.11
N LEU A 56 -11.90 4.74 1.88
CA LEU A 56 -12.03 4.16 0.54
C LEU A 56 -13.30 4.65 -0.17
N ARG A 57 -14.42 4.74 0.56
CA ARG A 57 -15.68 5.26 0.03
C ARG A 57 -15.57 6.73 -0.40
N ASN A 58 -14.92 7.55 0.42
CA ASN A 58 -14.66 8.96 0.11
C ASN A 58 -13.73 9.11 -1.10
N ALA A 59 -12.66 8.32 -1.15
CA ALA A 59 -11.72 8.31 -2.28
C ALA A 59 -12.42 7.95 -3.61
N ARG A 60 -13.31 6.95 -3.59
CA ARG A 60 -14.13 6.61 -4.77
C ARG A 60 -15.07 7.74 -5.17
N ALA A 61 -15.74 8.37 -4.20
CA ALA A 61 -16.62 9.52 -4.46
C ALA A 61 -15.85 10.72 -5.06
N ALA A 62 -14.58 10.90 -4.67
CA ALA A 62 -13.67 11.89 -5.23
C ALA A 62 -13.04 11.46 -6.58
N GLY A 63 -13.43 10.34 -7.15
CA GLY A 63 -12.92 9.85 -8.43
C GLY A 63 -11.48 9.34 -8.38
N ARG A 64 -10.94 8.93 -7.23
CA ARG A 64 -9.58 8.41 -7.13
C ARG A 64 -9.52 6.91 -7.44
N ALA A 65 -8.47 6.49 -8.13
CA ALA A 65 -8.08 5.08 -8.17
C ALA A 65 -7.65 4.62 -6.77
N ILE A 66 -7.92 3.37 -6.42
CA ILE A 66 -7.51 2.77 -5.15
C ILE A 66 -6.46 1.70 -5.44
N VAL A 67 -5.22 1.95 -5.03
CA VAL A 67 -4.07 1.10 -5.34
C VAL A 67 -3.40 0.64 -4.04
N MET A 68 -3.33 -0.66 -3.83
CA MET A 68 -2.65 -1.26 -2.69
C MET A 68 -1.16 -1.47 -3.02
N VAL A 69 -0.27 -1.08 -2.09
CA VAL A 69 1.19 -1.25 -2.21
C VAL A 69 1.74 -1.82 -0.91
N THR A 70 2.22 -3.06 -0.91
CA THR A 70 2.55 -3.77 0.33
C THR A 70 3.89 -4.50 0.29
N ASN A 71 4.63 -4.47 1.41
CA ASN A 71 5.84 -5.26 1.61
C ASN A 71 5.47 -6.63 2.20
N GLN A 72 5.68 -7.69 1.44
CA GLN A 72 5.33 -9.07 1.81
C GLN A 72 6.58 -9.94 1.99
N SER A 73 7.44 -9.53 2.92
CA SER A 73 8.73 -10.21 3.14
C SER A 73 8.61 -11.66 3.63
N GLY A 74 7.45 -12.08 4.14
CA GLY A 74 7.18 -13.47 4.50
C GLY A 74 7.29 -14.42 3.32
N VAL A 75 6.87 -13.97 2.13
CA VAL A 75 7.03 -14.73 0.88
C VAL A 75 8.50 -14.94 0.57
N GLY A 76 9.31 -13.86 0.55
CA GLY A 76 10.74 -13.94 0.26
C GLY A 76 11.56 -14.67 1.33
N ARG A 77 11.02 -14.84 2.53
CA ARG A 77 11.60 -15.64 3.62
C ARG A 77 11.13 -17.11 3.61
N GLY A 78 10.17 -17.45 2.74
CA GLY A 78 9.60 -18.79 2.68
C GLY A 78 8.68 -19.15 3.85
N TYR A 79 8.14 -18.17 4.57
CA TYR A 79 7.17 -18.42 5.66
C TYR A 79 5.80 -18.80 5.11
N TYR A 80 5.44 -18.29 3.94
CA TYR A 80 4.28 -18.64 3.12
C TYR A 80 4.58 -18.28 1.66
N GLY A 81 3.78 -18.77 0.72
CA GLY A 81 3.96 -18.51 -0.69
C GLY A 81 2.97 -17.49 -1.26
N TRP A 82 3.10 -17.21 -2.56
CA TRP A 82 2.17 -16.33 -3.26
C TRP A 82 0.73 -16.88 -3.24
N LYS A 83 0.53 -18.20 -3.14
CA LYS A 83 -0.79 -18.82 -3.03
C LYS A 83 -1.53 -18.42 -1.75
N GLU A 84 -0.84 -18.44 -0.62
CA GLU A 84 -1.40 -18.00 0.67
C GLU A 84 -1.63 -16.47 0.67
N PHE A 85 -0.69 -15.70 0.10
CA PHE A 85 -0.88 -14.27 -0.12
C PHE A 85 -2.15 -13.98 -0.93
N GLU A 86 -2.35 -14.69 -2.05
CA GLU A 86 -3.52 -14.56 -2.91
C GLU A 86 -4.82 -14.91 -2.17
N ALA A 87 -4.81 -15.96 -1.34
CA ALA A 87 -5.97 -16.35 -0.54
C ALA A 87 -6.37 -15.25 0.46
N VAL A 88 -5.39 -14.65 1.16
CA VAL A 88 -5.61 -13.50 2.04
C VAL A 88 -6.12 -12.30 1.24
N GLN A 89 -5.54 -12.03 0.07
CA GLN A 89 -5.95 -10.91 -0.77
C GLN A 89 -7.37 -11.07 -1.31
N ASN A 90 -7.76 -12.28 -1.73
CA ASN A 90 -9.12 -12.59 -2.14
C ASN A 90 -10.12 -12.36 -1.01
N ARG A 91 -9.75 -12.71 0.23
CA ARG A 91 -10.59 -12.44 1.40
C ARG A 91 -10.80 -10.95 1.64
N ILE A 92 -9.76 -10.13 1.45
CA ILE A 92 -9.88 -8.66 1.52
C ILE A 92 -10.86 -8.17 0.44
N TYR A 93 -10.75 -8.67 -0.79
CA TYR A 93 -11.67 -8.29 -1.87
C TYR A 93 -13.12 -8.64 -1.57
N GLU A 94 -13.39 -9.85 -1.00
CA GLU A 94 -14.73 -10.24 -0.58
C GLU A 94 -15.32 -9.29 0.46
N LEU A 95 -14.53 -8.95 1.49
CA LEU A 95 -14.97 -8.06 2.56
C LEU A 95 -15.23 -6.64 2.05
N LEU A 96 -14.39 -6.13 1.16
CA LEU A 96 -14.60 -4.82 0.53
C LEU A 96 -15.80 -4.83 -0.41
N ALA A 97 -16.02 -5.92 -1.16
CA ALA A 97 -17.19 -6.06 -2.03
C ALA A 97 -18.51 -6.05 -1.25
N ALA A 98 -18.54 -6.63 -0.03
CA ALA A 98 -19.68 -6.55 0.88
C ALA A 98 -20.01 -5.09 1.29
N GLU A 99 -19.01 -4.19 1.26
CA GLU A 99 -19.15 -2.75 1.49
C GLU A 99 -19.38 -1.94 0.20
N ASN A 100 -19.59 -2.61 -0.94
CA ASN A 100 -19.67 -2.03 -2.29
C ASN A 100 -18.40 -1.26 -2.68
N LEU A 101 -17.23 -1.74 -2.27
CA LEU A 101 -15.92 -1.19 -2.57
C LEU A 101 -15.07 -2.17 -3.36
N SER A 102 -14.13 -1.64 -4.13
CA SER A 102 -13.17 -2.43 -4.91
C SER A 102 -11.79 -1.77 -4.89
N ILE A 103 -10.76 -2.57 -5.11
CA ILE A 103 -9.38 -2.12 -5.35
C ILE A 103 -9.12 -2.16 -6.86
N ASP A 104 -8.45 -1.15 -7.41
CA ASP A 104 -8.11 -1.09 -8.85
C ASP A 104 -6.88 -1.90 -9.18
N ALA A 105 -5.88 -1.91 -8.30
CA ALA A 105 -4.68 -2.73 -8.46
C ALA A 105 -4.00 -2.99 -7.12
N ILE A 106 -3.19 -4.06 -7.08
CA ILE A 106 -2.27 -4.34 -5.99
C ILE A 106 -0.87 -4.61 -6.53
N TYR A 107 0.11 -4.08 -5.80
CA TYR A 107 1.54 -4.34 -5.99
C TYR A 107 2.12 -4.82 -4.66
N ALA A 108 2.73 -6.00 -4.65
CA ALA A 108 3.32 -6.59 -3.46
C ALA A 108 4.78 -6.96 -3.70
N CYS A 109 5.67 -6.55 -2.80
CA CYS A 109 7.09 -6.86 -2.87
C CYS A 109 7.48 -7.93 -1.85
N SER A 110 8.01 -9.07 -2.32
CA SER A 110 8.46 -10.16 -1.46
C SER A 110 9.85 -9.94 -0.87
N HIS A 111 10.63 -9.00 -1.40
CA HIS A 111 12.00 -8.80 -0.93
C HIS A 111 12.05 -8.52 0.57
N PRO A 112 12.77 -9.32 1.39
CA PRO A 112 13.03 -8.99 2.77
C PRO A 112 13.96 -7.77 2.86
N PRO A 113 14.06 -7.08 4.02
CA PRO A 113 15.05 -6.03 4.22
C PRO A 113 16.47 -6.60 4.07
N SER A 114 17.43 -5.76 3.64
CA SER A 114 18.82 -6.18 3.43
C SER A 114 19.47 -6.75 4.69
N SER A 115 19.08 -6.26 5.88
CA SER A 115 19.51 -6.81 7.18
C SER A 115 19.03 -8.24 7.44
N ALA A 116 18.08 -8.73 6.66
CA ALA A 116 17.49 -10.08 6.77
C ALA A 116 17.67 -10.90 5.49
N GLY A 117 18.78 -10.69 4.76
CA GLY A 117 19.15 -11.45 3.58
C GLY A 117 18.53 -10.99 2.27
N GLY A 118 17.78 -9.87 2.28
CA GLY A 118 17.26 -9.27 1.06
C GLY A 118 18.33 -8.59 0.21
N PRO A 119 18.00 -8.16 -1.02
CA PRO A 119 18.93 -7.45 -1.89
C PRO A 119 19.37 -6.14 -1.24
N LYS A 120 20.64 -5.75 -1.45
CA LYS A 120 21.20 -4.50 -0.89
C LYS A 120 20.38 -3.26 -1.26
N ARG A 121 19.75 -3.27 -2.44
CA ARG A 121 18.82 -2.25 -2.92
C ARG A 121 17.69 -2.95 -3.67
N SER A 122 16.48 -2.89 -3.12
CA SER A 122 15.26 -3.29 -3.82
C SER A 122 14.58 -2.02 -4.31
N ALA A 123 14.35 -1.92 -5.62
CA ALA A 123 13.61 -0.79 -6.18
C ALA A 123 12.13 -0.79 -5.76
N TYR A 124 11.58 -1.95 -5.44
CA TYR A 124 10.15 -2.14 -5.17
C TYR A 124 9.80 -2.16 -3.69
N ARG A 125 10.73 -2.60 -2.81
CA ARG A 125 10.45 -2.62 -1.38
C ARG A 125 10.40 -1.20 -0.80
N LYS A 126 9.28 -0.79 -0.20
CA LYS A 126 9.18 0.45 0.59
C LYS A 126 10.29 0.47 1.66
N PRO A 127 11.02 1.58 1.84
CA PRO A 127 10.71 2.95 1.39
C PRO A 127 11.09 3.29 -0.06
N ALA A 128 11.54 2.34 -0.90
CA ALA A 128 11.75 2.63 -2.31
C ALA A 128 10.41 2.82 -3.05
N PRO A 129 10.34 3.71 -4.05
CA PRO A 129 9.10 4.12 -4.71
C PRO A 129 8.60 3.19 -5.81
N GLY A 130 9.32 2.10 -6.11
CA GLY A 130 9.12 1.34 -7.35
C GLY A 130 7.73 0.77 -7.56
N MET A 131 7.02 0.36 -6.50
CA MET A 131 5.63 -0.10 -6.63
C MET A 131 4.70 1.04 -7.08
N LEU A 132 4.86 2.25 -6.53
CA LEU A 132 4.06 3.42 -6.89
C LEU A 132 4.37 3.87 -8.33
N LEU A 133 5.65 3.91 -8.70
CA LEU A 133 6.09 4.28 -10.05
C LEU A 133 5.56 3.28 -11.09
N LYS A 134 5.61 1.97 -10.78
CA LYS A 134 5.06 0.94 -11.65
C LYS A 134 3.54 1.10 -11.80
N ALA A 135 2.82 1.32 -10.71
CA ALA A 135 1.38 1.56 -10.74
C ALA A 135 1.00 2.78 -11.59
N SER A 136 1.80 3.86 -11.49
CA SER A 136 1.62 5.07 -12.30
C SER A 136 1.73 4.78 -13.81
N VAL A 137 2.72 3.98 -14.20
CA VAL A 137 2.89 3.59 -15.62
C VAL A 137 1.77 2.67 -16.09
N ASP A 138 1.47 1.64 -15.30
CA ASP A 138 0.50 0.60 -15.68
C ASP A 138 -0.93 1.15 -15.81
N LEU A 139 -1.31 2.09 -14.92
CA LEU A 139 -2.68 2.62 -14.83
C LEU A 139 -2.82 4.06 -15.38
N GLY A 140 -1.73 4.72 -15.73
CA GLY A 140 -1.76 6.11 -16.22
C GLY A 140 -2.02 7.14 -15.13
N LEU A 141 -1.51 6.92 -13.89
CA LEU A 141 -1.82 7.76 -12.74
C LEU A 141 -0.98 9.04 -12.69
N ASP A 142 -1.58 10.12 -12.17
CA ASP A 142 -0.88 11.34 -11.77
C ASP A 142 -0.42 11.23 -10.31
N LEU A 143 0.87 11.00 -10.11
CA LEU A 143 1.45 10.90 -8.78
C LEU A 143 1.40 12.22 -8.02
N SER A 144 1.50 13.36 -8.70
CA SER A 144 1.48 14.68 -8.04
C SER A 144 0.11 15.02 -7.45
N ALA A 145 -0.97 14.48 -8.01
CA ALA A 145 -2.34 14.58 -7.50
C ALA A 145 -2.75 13.41 -6.59
N SER A 146 -1.83 12.47 -6.35
CA SER A 146 -2.09 11.25 -5.58
C SER A 146 -1.65 11.38 -4.12
N VAL A 147 -2.17 10.50 -3.28
CA VAL A 147 -1.94 10.46 -1.83
C VAL A 147 -1.51 9.06 -1.43
N ILE A 148 -0.67 8.93 -0.40
CA ILE A 148 -0.34 7.65 0.22
C ILE A 148 -0.81 7.60 1.67
N VAL A 149 -1.33 6.45 2.09
CA VAL A 149 -1.72 6.15 3.47
C VAL A 149 -1.03 4.85 3.90
N GLY A 150 -0.39 4.88 5.04
CA GLY A 150 0.28 3.72 5.61
C GLY A 150 0.42 3.83 7.12
N ASP A 151 0.88 2.77 7.75
CA ASP A 151 1.09 2.71 9.19
C ASP A 151 2.58 2.87 9.59
N THR A 152 3.48 2.97 8.59
CA THR A 152 4.92 3.18 8.80
C THR A 152 5.44 4.41 8.07
N ALA A 153 6.57 4.94 8.55
CA ALA A 153 7.28 6.02 7.86
C ALA A 153 7.80 5.58 6.48
N ASP A 154 8.11 4.29 6.30
CA ASP A 154 8.57 3.73 5.01
C ASP A 154 7.50 3.87 3.91
N ASP A 155 6.21 3.80 4.25
CA ASP A 155 5.11 4.03 3.32
C ASP A 155 5.14 5.46 2.79
N LEU A 156 5.23 6.41 3.71
CA LEU A 156 5.23 7.83 3.39
C LEU A 156 6.48 8.24 2.62
N GLU A 157 7.65 7.68 2.99
CA GLU A 157 8.91 7.92 2.29
C GLU A 157 8.86 7.38 0.86
N ALA A 158 8.22 6.22 0.64
CA ALA A 158 7.98 5.70 -0.71
C ALA A 158 7.11 6.66 -1.53
N GLY A 159 6.05 7.22 -0.94
CA GLY A 159 5.21 8.22 -1.57
C GLY A 159 5.98 9.50 -1.92
N LYS A 160 6.70 10.06 -0.96
CA LYS A 160 7.56 11.24 -1.16
C LYS A 160 8.56 11.01 -2.30
N SER A 161 9.24 9.85 -2.28
CA SER A 161 10.23 9.47 -3.29
C SER A 161 9.62 9.24 -4.67
N ALA A 162 8.34 8.88 -4.75
CA ALA A 162 7.58 8.76 -5.98
C ALA A 162 7.07 10.10 -6.53
N GLY A 163 7.19 11.19 -5.77
CA GLY A 163 6.74 12.53 -6.18
C GLY A 163 5.32 12.88 -5.75
N LEU A 164 4.73 12.15 -4.81
CA LEU A 164 3.48 12.53 -4.16
C LEU A 164 3.70 13.79 -3.30
N GLN A 165 2.62 14.55 -3.08
CA GLN A 165 2.67 15.78 -2.28
C GLN A 165 2.06 15.60 -0.87
N LEU A 166 1.38 14.48 -0.64
CA LEU A 166 0.68 14.22 0.61
C LEU A 166 0.81 12.74 1.03
N GLY A 167 1.19 12.54 2.29
CA GLY A 167 1.17 11.25 2.95
C GLY A 167 0.45 11.32 4.28
N ALA A 168 -0.31 10.27 4.61
CA ALA A 168 -0.98 10.17 5.88
C ALA A 168 -0.54 8.93 6.64
N LEU A 169 -0.12 9.12 7.90
CA LEU A 169 0.19 8.02 8.81
C LEU A 169 -1.06 7.70 9.63
N VAL A 170 -1.57 6.48 9.49
CA VAL A 170 -2.69 5.99 10.32
C VAL A 170 -2.21 5.75 11.76
N THR A 171 -3.16 5.75 12.70
CA THR A 171 -2.91 5.47 14.12
C THR A 171 -3.24 4.01 14.51
N THR A 172 -3.27 3.12 13.49
CA THR A 172 -3.40 1.66 13.60
C THR A 172 -2.04 1.01 13.37
N GLY A 173 -1.94 -0.29 13.45
CA GLY A 173 -0.71 -1.02 13.20
C GLY A 173 0.51 -0.45 13.92
N TYR A 174 1.62 -0.30 13.22
CA TYR A 174 2.84 0.35 13.74
C TYR A 174 2.69 1.86 13.94
N GLY A 175 1.71 2.51 13.32
CA GLY A 175 1.47 3.95 13.49
C GLY A 175 0.98 4.34 14.90
N LYS A 176 0.64 3.37 15.76
CA LYS A 176 0.48 3.56 17.21
C LYS A 176 1.79 3.95 17.89
N ASN A 177 2.94 3.60 17.30
CA ASN A 177 4.26 3.80 17.87
C ASN A 177 4.71 5.27 17.69
N ALA A 178 5.13 5.90 18.80
CA ALA A 178 5.65 7.27 18.79
C ALA A 178 6.89 7.44 17.90
N ILE A 179 7.72 6.39 17.77
CA ILE A 179 8.92 6.42 16.90
C ILE A 179 8.52 6.53 15.44
N GLU A 180 7.54 5.75 14.98
CA GLU A 180 7.05 5.84 13.60
C GLU A 180 6.44 7.20 13.30
N ARG A 181 5.67 7.77 14.24
CA ARG A 181 5.14 9.14 14.11
C ARG A 181 6.23 10.19 14.00
N GLN A 182 7.29 10.09 14.80
CA GLN A 182 8.43 11.02 14.73
C GLN A 182 9.20 10.89 13.41
N LYS A 183 9.41 9.66 12.92
CA LYS A 183 10.03 9.44 11.61
C LYS A 183 9.18 10.04 10.49
N ALA A 184 7.88 9.79 10.50
CA ALA A 184 6.95 10.32 9.51
C ALA A 184 6.95 11.86 9.49
N LEU A 185 6.90 12.53 10.64
CA LEU A 185 6.95 14.00 10.72
C LEU A 185 8.22 14.59 10.11
N LYS A 186 9.37 13.90 10.21
CA LYS A 186 10.62 14.34 9.59
C LYS A 186 10.63 14.30 8.07
N LEU A 187 9.68 13.59 7.45
CA LEU A 187 9.53 13.55 6.00
C LEU A 187 8.85 14.80 5.44
N SER A 188 8.12 15.56 6.29
CA SER A 188 7.40 16.76 5.85
C SER A 188 8.39 17.87 5.47
N ASP A 189 8.18 18.45 4.28
CA ASP A 189 8.92 19.60 3.77
C ASP A 189 8.01 20.46 2.86
N ASP A 190 8.59 21.40 2.11
CA ASP A 190 7.84 22.31 1.21
C ASP A 190 7.12 21.57 0.06
N LYS A 191 7.52 20.35 -0.26
CA LYS A 191 6.99 19.55 -1.38
C LYS A 191 6.14 18.38 -0.94
N PHE A 192 6.30 17.89 0.28
CA PHE A 192 5.60 16.73 0.81
C PHE A 192 5.07 17.01 2.21
N ARG A 193 3.76 17.01 2.35
CA ARG A 193 3.09 17.21 3.63
C ARG A 193 2.75 15.85 4.26
N VAL A 194 2.99 15.73 5.57
CA VAL A 194 2.56 14.60 6.38
C VAL A 194 1.38 15.00 7.26
N THR A 195 0.36 14.16 7.32
CA THR A 195 -0.81 14.33 8.19
C THR A 195 -1.14 13.05 8.95
N PHE A 196 -1.90 13.18 10.04
CA PHE A 196 -2.51 12.08 10.78
C PHE A 196 -4.04 12.11 10.65
N GLU A 197 -4.56 13.06 9.89
CA GLU A 197 -6.00 13.26 9.67
C GLU A 197 -6.42 12.64 8.34
N MET A 198 -7.28 11.62 8.40
CA MET A 198 -7.77 10.91 7.23
C MET A 198 -8.89 11.66 6.49
N GLN A 199 -9.52 12.63 7.16
CA GLN A 199 -10.72 13.34 6.65
C GLN A 199 -10.40 14.28 5.48
N ASN A 200 -9.15 14.72 5.36
CA ASN A 200 -8.70 15.73 4.39
C ASN A 200 -7.89 15.12 3.22
N LEU A 201 -8.02 13.82 2.97
CA LEU A 201 -7.26 13.12 1.93
C LEU A 201 -7.99 12.97 0.59
N THR A 202 -9.23 13.41 0.52
CA THR A 202 -10.11 13.28 -0.66
C THR A 202 -10.53 14.64 -1.19
#